data_98b3e049467739df400f65d4ebec063d
#
_entry.id   98b3e049467739df400f65d4ebec063d
#
_cell.length_a   1.000
_cell.length_b   1.000
_cell.length_c   1.000
_cell.angle_alpha   90.00
_cell.angle_beta   90.00
_cell.angle_gamma   90.00
#
_symmetry.space_group_name_H-M   'P 1'
#
loop_
_entity.id
_entity.type
_entity.pdbx_description
1 polymer ?
#
loop_
_entity_poly.entity_id
_entity_poly.type
_entity_poly.pdbx_seq_one_letter_code
_entity_poly.pdbx_strand_id
1 'polypeptide(L)'
;GIWQSVWLEGVGEYYPIDFRLTPCIERGSLKVEITLNELPANGSVRLSASMDGKPAARQEIAVTSDRYVQTELFLRHDETLEGFRLWRPDDPALYDLRIETLEDGAIADQVDTYFGMRKIEIIRGCVTLNNSPLYQRLVLDQGYWPDGLLTAPSDDALRRDVELTLAMGYNGARKHQKFEDPRYLYWADKLGL
;
A
#
# COMPACT_ATOMS: atom_id res chain seq x y z
N GLY A 1 -14.57 23.41 4.02
CA GLY A 1 -15.50 22.34 4.41
C GLY A 1 -14.82 20.97 4.37
N ILE A 2 -15.49 19.97 4.88
CA ILE A 2 -15.05 18.56 4.81
C ILE A 2 -15.41 18.06 3.40
N TRP A 3 -14.40 17.63 2.63
CA TRP A 3 -14.58 17.21 1.25
C TRP A 3 -14.12 15.75 0.99
N GLN A 4 -13.63 15.08 2.01
CA GLN A 4 -13.32 13.65 2.01
C GLN A 4 -14.10 12.95 3.14
N SER A 5 -14.14 11.62 3.10
CA SER A 5 -14.80 10.80 4.11
C SER A 5 -14.21 11.03 5.49
N VAL A 6 -15.09 10.99 6.49
CA VAL A 6 -14.73 10.96 7.92
C VAL A 6 -15.23 9.66 8.48
N TRP A 7 -14.39 8.96 9.22
CA TRP A 7 -14.71 7.68 9.83
C TRP A 7 -14.20 7.59 11.26
N LEU A 8 -14.67 6.62 11.99
CA LEU A 8 -14.18 6.25 13.32
C LEU A 8 -13.50 4.89 13.21
N GLU A 9 -12.37 4.77 13.88
CA GLU A 9 -11.63 3.50 14.01
C GLU A 9 -11.66 3.05 15.46
N GLY A 10 -12.00 1.78 15.70
CA GLY A 10 -11.79 1.12 16.98
C GLY A 10 -10.35 0.64 17.03
N VAL A 11 -9.61 1.08 18.02
CA VAL A 11 -8.20 0.73 18.22
C VAL A 11 -8.00 0.03 19.57
N GLY A 12 -6.96 -0.80 19.67
CA GLY A 12 -6.54 -1.41 20.92
C GLY A 12 -5.78 -0.43 21.82
N GLU A 13 -5.18 -0.95 22.90
CA GLU A 13 -4.38 -0.14 23.83
C GLU A 13 -3.08 0.34 23.20
N TYR A 14 -2.41 -0.55 22.47
CA TYR A 14 -1.18 -0.23 21.70
C TYR A 14 -1.45 -0.44 20.22
N TYR A 15 -1.48 0.63 19.44
CA TYR A 15 -1.82 0.60 18.02
C TYR A 15 -0.88 1.45 17.17
N PRO A 16 -0.71 1.14 15.89
CA PRO A 16 0.04 1.97 14.95
C PRO A 16 -0.72 3.27 14.66
N ILE A 17 -0.14 4.42 14.98
CA ILE A 17 -0.68 5.74 14.58
C ILE A 17 -0.28 6.11 13.15
N ASP A 18 0.82 5.55 12.67
CA ASP A 18 1.31 5.73 11.31
C ASP A 18 2.22 4.57 10.91
N PHE A 19 2.22 4.22 9.63
CA PHE A 19 3.19 3.28 9.06
C PHE A 19 3.51 3.62 7.62
N ARG A 20 4.74 3.31 7.24
CA ARG A 20 5.25 3.49 5.89
C ARG A 20 5.83 2.19 5.35
N LEU A 21 5.40 1.83 4.13
CA LEU A 21 5.82 0.65 3.41
C LEU A 21 6.63 1.08 2.18
N THR A 22 7.88 0.65 2.07
CA THR A 22 8.74 0.99 0.93
C THR A 22 9.32 -0.29 0.32
N PRO A 23 8.81 -0.73 -0.84
CA PRO A 23 9.35 -1.88 -1.54
C PRO A 23 10.77 -1.65 -2.04
N CYS A 24 11.61 -2.68 -1.95
CA CYS A 24 12.95 -2.73 -2.54
C CYS A 24 13.03 -3.95 -3.46
N ILE A 25 12.84 -3.72 -4.75
CA ILE A 25 12.79 -4.82 -5.74
C ILE A 25 14.16 -5.46 -5.97
N GLU A 26 15.24 -4.73 -5.76
CA GLU A 26 16.61 -5.24 -5.90
C GLU A 26 16.97 -6.27 -4.83
N ARG A 27 16.31 -6.16 -3.66
CA ARG A 27 16.58 -7.03 -2.51
C ARG A 27 15.47 -8.04 -2.25
N GLY A 28 14.33 -7.91 -2.93
CA GLY A 28 13.15 -8.73 -2.67
C GLY A 28 12.59 -8.49 -1.27
N SER A 29 12.60 -7.24 -0.81
CA SER A 29 12.23 -6.89 0.55
C SER A 29 11.29 -5.69 0.62
N LEU A 30 10.61 -5.56 1.74
CA LEU A 30 9.77 -4.44 2.12
C LEU A 30 10.41 -3.76 3.34
N LYS A 31 10.83 -2.49 3.21
CA LYS A 31 11.13 -1.66 4.37
C LYS A 31 9.83 -1.26 5.03
N VAL A 32 9.71 -1.53 6.31
CA VAL A 32 8.54 -1.22 7.13
C VAL A 32 8.98 -0.27 8.25
N GLU A 33 8.30 0.86 8.34
CA GLU A 33 8.47 1.89 9.37
C GLU A 33 7.12 2.07 10.06
N ILE A 34 7.05 1.93 11.38
CA ILE A 34 5.81 2.00 12.16
C ILE A 34 6.04 2.91 13.36
N THR A 35 5.08 3.79 13.62
CA THR A 35 5.05 4.58 14.86
C THR A 35 3.84 4.13 15.68
N LEU A 36 4.07 3.66 16.89
CA LEU A 36 3.02 3.29 17.84
C LEU A 36 2.53 4.54 18.60
N ASN A 37 1.30 4.48 19.11
CA ASN A 37 0.74 5.52 19.98
C ASN A 37 1.58 5.68 21.27
N GLU A 38 1.93 4.55 21.90
CA GLU A 38 2.71 4.46 23.14
C GLU A 38 3.72 3.32 23.07
N LEU A 39 4.66 3.29 24.01
CA LEU A 39 5.65 2.22 24.15
C LEU A 39 5.08 1.13 25.09
N PRO A 40 4.76 -0.08 24.59
CA PRO A 40 4.33 -1.17 25.45
C PRO A 40 5.48 -1.68 26.33
N ALA A 41 5.18 -2.13 27.55
CA ALA A 41 6.21 -2.56 28.53
C ALA A 41 6.98 -3.80 28.04
N ASN A 42 6.30 -4.79 27.49
CA ASN A 42 6.85 -6.01 26.91
C ASN A 42 6.27 -6.22 25.51
N GLY A 43 6.50 -5.25 24.63
CA GLY A 43 5.86 -5.20 23.33
C GLY A 43 6.66 -5.80 22.20
N SER A 44 5.94 -6.28 21.20
CA SER A 44 6.49 -6.61 19.89
C SER A 44 5.54 -6.18 18.76
N VAL A 45 6.09 -6.04 17.56
CA VAL A 45 5.33 -5.88 16.33
C VAL A 45 5.55 -7.13 15.48
N ARG A 46 4.47 -7.76 15.08
CA ARG A 46 4.50 -8.91 14.17
C ARG A 46 3.98 -8.51 12.79
N LEU A 47 4.77 -8.81 11.78
CA LEU A 47 4.48 -8.61 10.37
C LEU A 47 4.22 -9.95 9.71
N SER A 48 3.11 -10.08 8.99
CA SER A 48 2.78 -11.30 8.24
C SER A 48 2.32 -10.89 6.84
N ALA A 49 3.13 -11.22 5.82
CA ALA A 49 2.80 -10.97 4.43
C ALA A 49 2.36 -12.27 3.74
N SER A 50 1.35 -12.14 2.86
CA SER A 50 0.86 -13.24 2.04
C SER A 50 0.48 -12.75 0.64
N MET A 51 0.42 -13.67 -0.32
CA MET A 51 -0.10 -13.43 -1.66
C MET A 51 -0.98 -14.61 -2.08
N ASP A 52 -2.19 -14.31 -2.56
CA ASP A 52 -3.17 -15.33 -2.95
C ASP A 52 -3.41 -16.39 -1.85
N GLY A 53 -3.40 -15.93 -0.58
CA GLY A 53 -3.56 -16.78 0.60
C GLY A 53 -2.33 -17.61 0.98
N LYS A 54 -1.22 -17.52 0.24
CA LYS A 54 0.02 -18.22 0.55
C LYS A 54 0.97 -17.31 1.36
N PRO A 55 1.57 -17.80 2.45
CA PRO A 55 2.53 -17.03 3.23
C PRO A 55 3.77 -16.64 2.39
N ALA A 56 4.10 -15.35 2.38
CA ALA A 56 5.26 -14.79 1.68
C ALA A 56 6.38 -14.38 2.63
N ALA A 57 6.05 -13.86 3.81
CA ALA A 57 7.03 -13.50 4.84
C ALA A 57 6.37 -13.39 6.21
N ARG A 58 7.17 -13.59 7.27
CA ARG A 58 6.77 -13.35 8.65
C ARG A 58 7.96 -12.92 9.48
N GLN A 59 7.78 -11.90 10.30
CA GLN A 59 8.80 -11.41 11.23
C GLN A 59 8.14 -10.86 12.48
N GLU A 60 8.79 -11.02 13.62
CA GLU A 60 8.40 -10.38 14.86
C GLU A 60 9.59 -9.57 15.41
N ILE A 61 9.33 -8.34 15.82
CA ILE A 61 10.34 -7.37 16.25
C ILE A 61 9.96 -6.89 17.65
N ALA A 62 10.86 -7.04 18.61
CA ALA A 62 10.67 -6.51 19.96
C ALA A 62 10.70 -4.98 19.94
N VAL A 63 9.77 -4.35 20.66
CA VAL A 63 9.70 -2.90 20.87
C VAL A 63 10.26 -2.61 22.26
N THR A 64 11.50 -2.09 22.35
CA THR A 64 12.22 -2.06 23.64
C THR A 64 12.58 -0.67 24.13
N SER A 65 12.76 0.30 23.26
CA SER A 65 13.33 1.61 23.64
C SER A 65 12.65 2.81 23.01
N ASP A 66 11.92 2.62 21.94
CA ASP A 66 11.21 3.65 21.20
C ASP A 66 9.90 3.09 20.65
N ARG A 67 8.91 3.93 20.56
CA ARG A 67 7.64 3.64 19.87
C ARG A 67 7.78 3.60 18.34
N TYR A 68 8.94 3.98 17.79
CA TYR A 68 9.27 3.87 16.38
C TYR A 68 9.98 2.56 16.10
N VAL A 69 9.39 1.75 15.23
CA VAL A 69 9.92 0.45 14.78
C VAL A 69 10.28 0.55 13.30
N GLN A 70 11.52 0.19 12.98
CA GLN A 70 11.97 0.09 11.60
C GLN A 70 12.57 -1.29 11.36
N THR A 71 12.15 -1.94 10.29
CA THR A 71 12.66 -3.24 9.88
C THR A 71 12.63 -3.42 8.38
N GLU A 72 13.25 -4.50 7.92
CA GLU A 72 13.20 -4.94 6.54
C GLU A 72 12.66 -6.37 6.50
N LEU A 73 11.48 -6.55 5.90
CA LEU A 73 10.80 -7.82 5.73
C LEU A 73 11.19 -8.43 4.39
N PHE A 74 11.96 -9.51 4.41
CA PHE A 74 12.37 -10.22 3.21
C PHE A 74 11.28 -11.19 2.76
N LEU A 75 10.85 -11.05 1.49
CA LEU A 75 9.90 -11.96 0.89
C LEU A 75 10.62 -13.28 0.56
N ARG A 76 9.99 -14.38 0.92
CA ARG A 76 10.52 -15.70 0.57
C ARG A 76 10.37 -15.94 -0.92
N HIS A 77 11.41 -16.49 -1.53
CA HIS A 77 11.29 -17.09 -2.83
C HIS A 77 10.39 -18.33 -2.69
N ASP A 78 9.34 -18.42 -3.49
CA ASP A 78 8.66 -19.69 -3.69
C ASP A 78 9.69 -20.69 -4.23
N GLU A 79 9.57 -21.96 -3.82
CA GLU A 79 10.47 -23.05 -4.31
C GLU A 79 10.46 -23.21 -5.84
N THR A 80 9.59 -22.48 -6.54
CA THR A 80 9.41 -22.48 -8.00
C THR A 80 10.26 -21.45 -8.75
N LEU A 81 11.45 -21.10 -8.29
CA LEU A 81 12.49 -20.34 -9.06
C LEU A 81 12.20 -18.89 -9.48
N GLU A 82 11.01 -18.34 -9.30
CA GLU A 82 10.66 -17.02 -9.85
C GLU A 82 10.70 -15.84 -8.85
N GLY A 83 11.09 -16.08 -7.61
CA GLY A 83 11.19 -15.00 -6.62
C GLY A 83 9.82 -14.34 -6.30
N PHE A 84 9.88 -13.14 -5.71
CA PHE A 84 8.68 -12.36 -5.45
C PHE A 84 8.08 -11.81 -6.76
N ARG A 85 6.74 -11.67 -6.78
CA ARG A 85 5.98 -11.16 -7.93
C ARG A 85 5.96 -9.64 -7.91
N LEU A 86 6.34 -9.01 -9.04
CA LEU A 86 6.29 -7.56 -9.21
C LEU A 86 4.89 -7.10 -9.57
N TRP A 87 4.48 -5.96 -9.02
CA TRP A 87 3.30 -5.25 -9.47
C TRP A 87 3.54 -4.60 -10.83
N ARG A 88 2.63 -4.79 -11.77
CA ARG A 88 2.63 -4.16 -13.11
C ARG A 88 1.19 -3.81 -13.50
N PRO A 89 0.97 -2.85 -14.43
CA PRO A 89 -0.37 -2.54 -14.94
C PRO A 89 -1.10 -3.74 -15.55
N ASP A 90 -0.40 -4.61 -16.24
CA ASP A 90 -0.92 -5.84 -16.86
C ASP A 90 -0.98 -7.04 -15.90
N ASP A 91 -0.32 -6.93 -14.76
CA ASP A 91 -0.30 -7.92 -13.68
C ASP A 91 -0.22 -7.22 -12.31
N PRO A 92 -1.33 -6.66 -11.81
CA PRO A 92 -1.35 -5.83 -10.59
C PRO A 92 -1.26 -6.68 -9.31
N ALA A 93 -0.14 -7.39 -9.16
CA ALA A 93 0.11 -8.27 -8.03
C ALA A 93 0.29 -7.49 -6.73
N LEU A 94 -0.57 -7.75 -5.75
CA LEU A 94 -0.54 -7.14 -4.43
C LEU A 94 -0.34 -8.22 -3.37
N TYR A 95 0.49 -7.91 -2.39
CA TYR A 95 0.68 -8.69 -1.18
C TYR A 95 -0.20 -8.13 -0.08
N ASP A 96 -0.94 -8.99 0.61
CA ASP A 96 -1.58 -8.65 1.87
C ASP A 96 -0.52 -8.54 2.95
N LEU A 97 -0.63 -7.54 3.82
CA LEU A 97 0.22 -7.37 4.99
C LEU A 97 -0.62 -7.18 6.23
N ARG A 98 -0.41 -8.02 7.22
CA ARG A 98 -0.96 -7.86 8.56
C ARG A 98 0.12 -7.35 9.48
N ILE A 99 -0.20 -6.27 10.19
CA ILE A 99 0.61 -5.65 11.24
C ILE A 99 -0.12 -5.91 12.55
N GLU A 100 0.47 -6.68 13.45
CA GLU A 100 -0.06 -6.94 14.79
C GLU A 100 0.86 -6.28 15.81
N THR A 101 0.29 -5.55 16.75
CA THR A 101 0.98 -5.11 17.96
C THR A 101 0.67 -6.08 19.08
N LEU A 102 1.69 -6.49 19.81
CA LEU A 102 1.55 -7.46 20.89
C LEU A 102 2.11 -6.87 22.18
N GLU A 103 1.47 -7.20 23.30
CA GLU A 103 1.97 -7.00 24.65
C GLU A 103 1.89 -8.32 25.42
N ASP A 104 2.98 -8.70 26.09
CA ASP A 104 3.11 -9.99 26.78
C ASP A 104 2.70 -11.21 25.91
N GLY A 105 2.91 -11.11 24.59
CA GLY A 105 2.56 -12.14 23.60
C GLY A 105 1.08 -12.18 23.18
N ALA A 106 0.22 -11.36 23.77
CA ALA A 106 -1.17 -11.21 23.37
C ALA A 106 -1.31 -10.08 22.32
N ILE A 107 -2.22 -10.26 21.36
CA ILE A 107 -2.50 -9.23 20.35
C ILE A 107 -3.24 -8.08 21.03
N ALA A 108 -2.64 -6.89 21.02
CA ALA A 108 -3.21 -5.65 21.52
C ALA A 108 -4.02 -4.94 20.42
N ASP A 109 -3.51 -4.94 19.16
CA ASP A 109 -4.18 -4.36 18.01
C ASP A 109 -3.73 -5.02 16.70
N GLN A 110 -4.51 -4.86 15.65
CA GLN A 110 -4.23 -5.42 14.32
C GLN A 110 -4.66 -4.47 13.22
N VAL A 111 -3.79 -4.27 12.24
CA VAL A 111 -4.07 -3.54 11.00
C VAL A 111 -3.82 -4.46 9.81
N ASP A 112 -4.82 -4.59 8.95
CA ASP A 112 -4.69 -5.26 7.66
C ASP A 112 -4.51 -4.22 6.56
N THR A 113 -3.46 -4.37 5.75
CA THR A 113 -3.09 -3.48 4.66
C THR A 113 -2.49 -4.29 3.49
N TYR A 114 -1.95 -3.62 2.49
CA TYR A 114 -1.34 -4.29 1.34
C TYR A 114 -0.14 -3.50 0.81
N PHE A 115 0.66 -4.14 -0.04
CA PHE A 115 1.72 -3.48 -0.80
C PHE A 115 1.94 -4.16 -2.16
N GLY A 116 2.46 -3.39 -3.13
CA GLY A 116 2.94 -3.92 -4.40
C GLY A 116 4.46 -3.83 -4.46
N MET A 117 5.12 -4.90 -4.90
CA MET A 117 6.56 -4.88 -5.17
C MET A 117 6.81 -4.14 -6.48
N ARG A 118 7.05 -2.85 -6.41
CA ARG A 118 7.28 -1.97 -7.57
C ARG A 118 8.26 -0.86 -7.24
N LYS A 119 8.88 -0.34 -8.29
CA LYS A 119 9.79 0.80 -8.23
C LYS A 119 9.56 1.71 -9.41
N ILE A 120 9.38 3.01 -9.14
CA ILE A 120 9.30 4.07 -10.16
C ILE A 120 10.55 4.93 -10.06
N GLU A 121 11.19 5.19 -11.19
CA GLU A 121 12.38 6.04 -11.30
C GLU A 121 12.39 6.83 -12.61
N ILE A 122 13.22 7.87 -12.65
CA ILE A 122 13.57 8.55 -13.89
C ILE A 122 15.01 8.20 -14.25
N ILE A 123 15.18 7.40 -15.29
CA ILE A 123 16.49 6.98 -15.78
C ILE A 123 16.71 7.60 -17.16
N ARG A 124 17.78 8.42 -17.29
CA ARG A 124 18.13 9.14 -18.53
C ARG A 124 16.97 9.92 -19.14
N GLY A 125 16.17 10.55 -18.30
CA GLY A 125 15.01 11.36 -18.72
C GLY A 125 13.74 10.54 -19.08
N CYS A 126 13.76 9.23 -18.93
CA CYS A 126 12.62 8.36 -19.15
C CYS A 126 12.06 7.84 -17.82
N VAL A 127 10.72 7.85 -17.69
CA VAL A 127 10.06 7.16 -16.57
C VAL A 127 10.19 5.67 -16.76
N THR A 128 10.62 4.99 -15.70
CA THR A 128 10.75 3.53 -15.66
C THR A 128 9.91 2.94 -14.53
N LEU A 129 9.29 1.81 -14.80
CA LEU A 129 8.63 0.96 -13.82
C LEU A 129 9.40 -0.35 -13.74
N ASN A 130 9.85 -0.74 -12.54
CA ASN A 130 10.62 -1.97 -12.32
C ASN A 130 11.82 -2.07 -13.28
N ASN A 131 12.58 -0.99 -13.41
CA ASN A 131 13.75 -0.85 -14.28
C ASN A 131 13.46 -0.91 -15.81
N SER A 132 12.19 -1.00 -16.22
CA SER A 132 11.78 -1.02 -17.63
C SER A 132 11.12 0.30 -18.03
N PRO A 133 11.43 0.87 -19.21
CA PRO A 133 10.79 2.09 -19.67
C PRO A 133 9.27 1.98 -19.69
N LEU A 134 8.59 2.99 -19.14
CA LEU A 134 7.13 3.09 -19.13
C LEU A 134 6.69 4.29 -19.97
N TYR A 135 6.05 4.03 -21.10
CA TYR A 135 5.41 5.09 -21.88
C TYR A 135 4.07 5.45 -21.23
N GLN A 136 4.02 6.65 -20.65
CA GLN A 136 2.84 7.14 -19.95
C GLN A 136 1.78 7.68 -20.92
N ARG A 137 0.61 7.03 -20.94
CA ARG A 137 -0.61 7.49 -21.59
C ARG A 137 -1.58 7.93 -20.51
N LEU A 138 -1.52 9.19 -20.13
CA LEU A 138 -2.24 9.72 -18.97
C LEU A 138 -3.46 10.52 -19.42
N VAL A 139 -4.57 10.33 -18.72
CA VAL A 139 -5.70 11.27 -18.76
C VAL A 139 -5.48 12.38 -17.75
N LEU A 140 -5.84 13.62 -18.08
CA LEU A 140 -5.92 14.72 -17.11
C LEU A 140 -7.20 14.55 -16.29
N ASP A 141 -7.06 14.46 -14.98
CA ASP A 141 -8.17 14.26 -14.07
C ASP A 141 -8.09 15.28 -12.92
N GLN A 142 -9.15 16.07 -12.75
CA GLN A 142 -9.29 17.03 -11.66
C GLN A 142 -10.18 16.50 -10.52
N GLY A 143 -10.75 15.31 -10.67
CA GLY A 143 -11.55 14.63 -9.65
C GLY A 143 -12.85 15.34 -9.31
N TYR A 144 -13.52 15.94 -10.31
CA TYR A 144 -14.84 16.55 -10.15
C TYR A 144 -15.95 15.54 -10.42
N TRP A 145 -16.97 15.59 -9.57
CA TRP A 145 -18.16 14.75 -9.65
C TRP A 145 -19.40 15.61 -9.85
N PRO A 146 -20.35 15.21 -10.70
CA PRO A 146 -21.57 16.01 -10.95
C PRO A 146 -22.35 16.33 -9.68
N ASP A 147 -22.46 15.37 -8.76
CA ASP A 147 -23.29 15.50 -7.57
C ASP A 147 -22.52 15.97 -6.33
N GLY A 148 -21.23 15.63 -6.22
CA GLY A 148 -20.42 15.84 -5.04
C GLY A 148 -19.28 16.85 -5.19
N LEU A 149 -19.13 17.47 -6.36
CA LEU A 149 -17.99 18.34 -6.72
C LEU A 149 -16.65 17.63 -6.50
N LEU A 150 -16.00 17.87 -5.38
CA LEU A 150 -14.70 17.25 -5.05
C LEU A 150 -14.81 15.90 -4.34
N THR A 151 -16.04 15.48 -3.98
CA THR A 151 -16.30 14.24 -3.23
C THR A 151 -16.95 13.21 -4.14
N ALA A 152 -16.34 12.04 -4.26
CA ALA A 152 -16.93 10.92 -4.99
C ALA A 152 -18.23 10.46 -4.32
N PRO A 153 -19.29 10.11 -5.09
CA PRO A 153 -20.57 9.71 -4.53
C PRO A 153 -20.53 8.35 -3.83
N SER A 154 -19.62 7.46 -4.22
CA SER A 154 -19.45 6.13 -3.62
C SER A 154 -18.08 5.54 -3.93
N ASP A 155 -17.74 4.46 -3.25
CA ASP A 155 -16.55 3.66 -3.54
C ASP A 155 -16.62 3.01 -4.94
N ASP A 156 -17.79 2.50 -5.32
CA ASP A 156 -18.02 1.96 -6.67
C ASP A 156 -17.82 3.01 -7.76
N ALA A 157 -18.11 4.28 -7.50
CA ALA A 157 -17.85 5.35 -8.44
C ALA A 157 -16.34 5.55 -8.66
N LEU A 158 -15.54 5.54 -7.59
CA LEU A 158 -14.08 5.60 -7.68
C LEU A 158 -13.51 4.41 -8.47
N ARG A 159 -13.99 3.19 -8.18
CA ARG A 159 -13.62 2.00 -8.92
C ARG A 159 -13.96 2.13 -10.41
N ARG A 160 -15.19 2.56 -10.70
CA ARG A 160 -15.69 2.72 -12.07
C ARG A 160 -14.86 3.72 -12.88
N ASP A 161 -14.40 4.79 -12.22
CA ASP A 161 -13.54 5.81 -12.85
C ASP A 161 -12.20 5.22 -13.30
N VAL A 162 -11.59 4.38 -12.46
CA VAL A 162 -10.37 3.63 -12.82
C VAL A 162 -10.63 2.65 -13.96
N GLU A 163 -11.73 1.86 -13.88
CA GLU A 163 -12.11 0.91 -14.94
C GLU A 163 -12.32 1.61 -16.30
N LEU A 164 -12.99 2.76 -16.32
CA LEU A 164 -13.20 3.55 -17.54
C LEU A 164 -11.89 4.10 -18.09
N THR A 165 -11.00 4.59 -17.24
CA THR A 165 -9.68 5.08 -17.63
C THR A 165 -8.89 3.98 -18.34
N LEU A 166 -8.87 2.77 -17.79
CA LEU A 166 -8.21 1.60 -18.39
C LEU A 166 -8.90 1.18 -19.70
N ALA A 167 -10.24 1.13 -19.73
CA ALA A 167 -11.01 0.76 -20.91
C ALA A 167 -10.80 1.71 -22.11
N MET A 168 -10.47 2.97 -21.83
CA MET A 168 -10.10 3.97 -22.86
C MET A 168 -8.64 3.83 -23.35
N GLY A 169 -7.87 2.89 -22.80
CA GLY A 169 -6.49 2.61 -23.17
C GLY A 169 -5.44 3.48 -22.48
N TYR A 170 -5.80 4.25 -21.46
CA TYR A 170 -4.85 4.95 -20.61
C TYR A 170 -4.20 3.95 -19.63
N ASN A 171 -2.98 4.26 -19.20
CA ASN A 171 -2.24 3.49 -18.20
C ASN A 171 -1.87 4.34 -16.98
N GLY A 172 -2.60 5.42 -16.75
CA GLY A 172 -2.46 6.28 -15.59
C GLY A 172 -3.31 7.55 -15.71
N ALA A 173 -3.42 8.27 -14.62
CA ALA A 173 -4.11 9.54 -14.54
C ALA A 173 -3.19 10.60 -13.94
N ARG A 174 -3.17 11.80 -14.54
CA ARG A 174 -2.55 12.97 -13.94
C ARG A 174 -3.58 13.70 -13.09
N LYS A 175 -3.58 13.44 -11.80
CA LYS A 175 -4.41 14.17 -10.84
C LYS A 175 -3.91 15.61 -10.74
N HIS A 176 -4.76 16.55 -11.14
CA HIS A 176 -4.40 17.96 -11.22
C HIS A 176 -4.98 18.75 -10.06
N GLN A 177 -4.09 19.38 -9.28
CA GLN A 177 -4.42 20.25 -8.14
C GLN A 177 -5.30 19.59 -7.06
N LYS A 178 -5.23 18.25 -6.92
CA LYS A 178 -6.00 17.48 -5.94
C LYS A 178 -5.16 16.30 -5.43
N PHE A 179 -5.18 16.08 -4.13
CA PHE A 179 -4.85 14.78 -3.55
C PHE A 179 -6.10 13.92 -3.57
N GLU A 180 -6.00 12.75 -4.18
CA GLU A 180 -7.16 11.89 -4.34
C GLU A 180 -7.48 11.13 -3.06
N ASP A 181 -8.73 10.66 -2.95
CA ASP A 181 -9.18 9.77 -1.88
C ASP A 181 -8.33 8.49 -1.87
N PRO A 182 -7.87 7.99 -0.71
CA PRO A 182 -7.09 6.77 -0.61
C PRO A 182 -7.74 5.56 -1.28
N ARG A 183 -9.07 5.49 -1.33
CA ARG A 183 -9.80 4.41 -2.03
C ARG A 183 -9.61 4.46 -3.55
N TYR A 184 -9.43 5.65 -4.14
CA TYR A 184 -9.07 5.74 -5.56
C TYR A 184 -7.70 5.11 -5.80
N LEU A 185 -6.71 5.39 -4.93
CA LEU A 185 -5.38 4.81 -5.02
C LEU A 185 -5.42 3.28 -4.85
N TYR A 186 -6.26 2.80 -3.92
CA TYR A 186 -6.50 1.37 -3.76
C TYR A 186 -7.01 0.72 -5.05
N TRP A 187 -8.02 1.31 -5.70
CA TRP A 187 -8.54 0.78 -6.95
C TRP A 187 -7.54 0.88 -8.12
N ALA A 188 -6.73 1.95 -8.17
CA ALA A 188 -5.64 2.06 -9.12
C ALA A 188 -4.61 0.94 -8.93
N ASP A 189 -4.18 0.69 -7.69
CA ASP A 189 -3.25 -0.40 -7.36
C ASP A 189 -3.84 -1.77 -7.68
N LYS A 190 -5.13 -1.97 -7.39
CA LYS A 190 -5.85 -3.25 -7.56
C LYS A 190 -6.13 -3.58 -9.02
N LEU A 191 -6.37 -2.57 -9.86
CA LEU A 191 -6.78 -2.73 -11.25
C LEU A 191 -5.65 -2.46 -12.26
N GLY A 192 -4.50 -1.97 -11.81
CA GLY A 192 -3.33 -1.76 -12.66
C GLY A 192 -3.27 -0.40 -13.37
N LEU A 193 -3.77 0.68 -12.73
CA LEU A 193 -3.69 2.05 -13.27
C LEU A 193 -2.49 2.81 -12.71
#